data_a3e74fdc4512d103ac1d07fd9d2d9945
#
_entry.id   a3e74fdc4512d103ac1d07fd9d2d9945
#
_cell.length_a   1.000
_cell.length_b   1.000
_cell.length_c   1.000
_cell.angle_alpha   90.00
_cell.angle_beta   90.00
_cell.angle_gamma   90.00
#
_symmetry.space_group_name_H-M   'P 1'
#
loop_
_entity.id
_entity.type
_entity.pdbx_description
1 polymer ?
#
loop_
_entity_poly.entity_id
_entity_poly.type
_entity_poly.pdbx_seq_one_letter_code
_entity_poly.pdbx_strand_id
1 'polypeptide(L)'
;VNFVYGWFVLPETLAPAKRRAFDWRRANPLGAFTVFRSYPGVLPLCLVMGLFFFSTSVYVAVWTFWGIAKFGWSEGMVGLTLAMFGLVTGLFQATLTGPAVARFGEYRTALFGLICSTLAVAGYGEATGLAMVMGLMLLHGPEGFAHPLMTSMLTKKVPENAQGELQGGISAITNLAMLLGTVFFALIFAHFMAPGREWQSPDVAYWVSAGCMAVTTGLYMVLARREKG
;
A
#
# COMPACT_ATOMS: atom_id res chain seq x y z
N VAL A 1 15.63 -18.85 8.05
CA VAL A 1 14.78 -20.03 7.85
C VAL A 1 14.18 -20.02 6.43
N ASN A 2 13.45 -18.97 5.98
CA ASN A 2 12.78 -18.93 4.68
C ASN A 2 13.73 -19.07 3.48
N PHE A 3 14.93 -18.47 3.52
CA PHE A 3 15.94 -18.62 2.47
C PHE A 3 16.40 -20.07 2.31
N VAL A 4 16.70 -20.74 3.42
CA VAL A 4 17.12 -22.15 3.42
C VAL A 4 16.01 -23.05 2.90
N TYR A 5 14.78 -22.85 3.37
CA TYR A 5 13.61 -23.57 2.86
C TYR A 5 13.42 -23.36 1.34
N GLY A 6 13.48 -22.10 0.89
CA GLY A 6 13.34 -21.78 -0.53
C GLY A 6 14.41 -22.45 -1.41
N TRP A 7 15.65 -22.50 -0.91
CA TRP A 7 16.76 -23.09 -1.66
C TRP A 7 16.63 -24.60 -1.83
N PHE A 8 16.16 -25.31 -0.82
CA PHE A 8 16.12 -26.78 -0.84
C PHE A 8 14.78 -27.38 -1.23
N VAL A 9 13.67 -26.65 -1.08
CA VAL A 9 12.33 -27.21 -1.22
C VAL A 9 11.58 -26.66 -2.43
N LEU A 10 11.84 -25.40 -2.81
CA LEU A 10 11.13 -24.80 -3.96
C LEU A 10 11.79 -25.23 -5.27
N PRO A 11 11.04 -25.89 -6.18
CA PRO A 11 11.52 -26.19 -7.52
C PRO A 11 11.67 -24.90 -8.33
N GLU A 12 12.68 -24.86 -9.18
CA GLU A 12 12.83 -23.78 -10.16
C GLU A 12 11.71 -23.81 -11.19
N THR A 13 10.88 -22.78 -11.17
CA THR A 13 9.67 -22.69 -12.01
C THR A 13 9.95 -22.19 -13.43
N LEU A 14 11.11 -21.52 -13.66
CA LEU A 14 11.46 -21.00 -14.97
C LEU A 14 12.19 -22.05 -15.81
N ALA A 15 11.58 -22.47 -16.92
CA ALA A 15 12.17 -23.43 -17.86
C ALA A 15 13.56 -22.95 -18.34
N PRO A 16 14.57 -23.86 -18.47
CA PRO A 16 15.93 -23.48 -18.86
C PRO A 16 16.03 -22.64 -20.14
N ALA A 17 15.18 -22.92 -21.14
CA ALA A 17 15.12 -22.17 -22.39
C ALA A 17 14.64 -20.72 -22.26
N LYS A 18 13.97 -20.39 -21.15
CA LYS A 18 13.46 -19.03 -20.85
C LYS A 18 14.39 -18.26 -19.91
N ARG A 19 15.44 -18.89 -19.38
CA ARG A 19 16.39 -18.24 -18.46
C ARG A 19 17.30 -17.31 -19.23
N ARG A 20 17.47 -16.09 -18.71
CA ARG A 20 18.46 -15.14 -19.20
C ARG A 20 19.81 -15.35 -18.51
N ALA A 21 20.92 -15.05 -19.22
CA ALA A 21 22.22 -14.94 -18.57
C ALA A 21 22.19 -13.82 -17.52
N PHE A 22 22.90 -14.03 -16.42
CA PHE A 22 23.01 -13.04 -15.34
C PHE A 22 23.79 -11.83 -15.83
N ASP A 23 23.20 -10.64 -15.68
CA ASP A 23 23.81 -9.36 -16.08
C ASP A 23 23.89 -8.42 -14.87
N TRP A 24 25.08 -8.14 -14.40
CA TRP A 24 25.34 -7.23 -13.28
C TRP A 24 24.76 -5.83 -13.49
N ARG A 25 24.70 -5.34 -14.72
CA ARG A 25 24.14 -4.01 -15.03
C ARG A 25 22.64 -3.97 -14.79
N ARG A 26 21.94 -5.07 -14.97
CA ARG A 26 20.50 -5.20 -14.70
C ARG A 26 20.18 -5.57 -13.25
N ALA A 27 21.14 -6.17 -12.55
CA ALA A 27 21.04 -6.44 -11.11
C ALA A 27 21.18 -5.18 -10.25
N ASN A 28 21.51 -4.02 -10.86
CA ASN A 28 21.53 -2.72 -10.20
C ASN A 28 20.10 -2.29 -9.83
N PRO A 29 19.84 -1.80 -8.59
CA PRO A 29 18.52 -1.26 -8.18
C PRO A 29 17.99 -0.19 -9.14
N LEU A 30 18.86 0.63 -9.74
CA LEU A 30 18.48 1.60 -10.76
C LEU A 30 18.10 0.95 -12.10
N GLY A 31 18.63 -0.23 -12.41
CA GLY A 31 18.27 -1.02 -13.60
C GLY A 31 16.84 -1.54 -13.55
N ALA A 32 16.31 -1.79 -12.36
CA ALA A 32 14.91 -2.19 -12.17
C ALA A 32 13.91 -1.14 -12.69
N PHE A 33 14.30 0.14 -12.74
CA PHE A 33 13.47 1.20 -13.33
C PHE A 33 13.39 1.15 -14.87
N THR A 34 14.26 0.41 -15.54
CA THR A 34 14.21 0.24 -17.00
C THR A 34 12.97 -0.52 -17.44
N VAL A 35 12.51 -1.49 -16.64
CA VAL A 35 11.28 -2.26 -16.91
C VAL A 35 10.06 -1.36 -17.05
N PHE A 36 10.00 -0.26 -16.29
CA PHE A 36 8.87 0.67 -16.31
C PHE A 36 8.72 1.42 -17.63
N ARG A 37 9.85 1.64 -18.34
CA ARG A 37 9.86 2.29 -19.65
C ARG A 37 9.69 1.26 -20.79
N SER A 38 10.10 0.03 -20.55
CA SER A 38 10.10 -1.02 -21.59
C SER A 38 8.71 -1.58 -21.88
N TYR A 39 7.78 -1.50 -20.92
CA TYR A 39 6.45 -2.09 -21.06
C TYR A 39 5.36 -1.05 -20.87
N PRO A 40 4.49 -0.84 -21.90
CA PRO A 40 3.40 0.14 -21.81
C PRO A 40 2.46 -0.14 -20.63
N GLY A 41 2.05 0.92 -19.94
CA GLY A 41 1.10 0.84 -18.81
C GLY A 41 1.69 0.34 -17.48
N VAL A 42 2.98 -0.06 -17.43
CA VAL A 42 3.64 -0.47 -16.18
C VAL A 42 3.94 0.73 -15.30
N LEU A 43 4.62 1.75 -15.86
CA LEU A 43 5.01 2.94 -15.09
C LEU A 43 3.81 3.66 -14.41
N PRO A 44 2.69 3.96 -15.11
CA PRO A 44 1.57 4.64 -14.47
C PRO A 44 1.00 3.85 -13.29
N LEU A 45 0.85 2.54 -13.41
CA LEU A 45 0.33 1.70 -12.32
C LEU A 45 1.33 1.57 -11.17
N CYS A 46 2.63 1.52 -11.44
CA CYS A 46 3.68 1.56 -10.41
C CYS A 46 3.69 2.90 -9.65
N LEU A 47 3.45 4.03 -10.33
CA LEU A 47 3.34 5.33 -9.68
C LEU A 47 2.11 5.41 -8.76
N VAL A 48 0.97 4.87 -9.20
CA VAL A 48 -0.22 4.76 -8.34
C VAL A 48 0.06 3.88 -7.12
N MET A 49 0.76 2.76 -7.31
CA MET A 49 1.17 1.90 -6.20
C MET A 49 2.14 2.61 -5.24
N GLY A 50 3.10 3.36 -5.76
CA GLY A 50 3.98 4.22 -4.96
C GLY A 50 3.20 5.25 -4.14
N LEU A 51 2.25 5.95 -4.76
CA LEU A 51 1.40 6.92 -4.07
C LEU A 51 0.51 6.26 -3.00
N PHE A 52 0.02 5.05 -3.27
CA PHE A 52 -0.70 4.25 -2.29
C PHE A 52 0.16 3.97 -1.05
N PHE A 53 1.38 3.46 -1.24
CA PHE A 53 2.29 3.19 -0.12
C PHE A 53 2.77 4.46 0.59
N PHE A 54 2.96 5.55 -0.14
CA PHE A 54 3.20 6.86 0.46
C PHE A 54 2.05 7.27 1.38
N SER A 55 0.81 7.19 0.90
CA SER A 55 -0.38 7.58 1.66
C SER A 55 -0.59 6.71 2.90
N THR A 56 -0.45 5.38 2.77
CA THR A 56 -0.65 4.44 3.88
C THR A 56 0.46 4.47 4.91
N SER A 57 1.62 5.06 4.62
CA SER A 57 2.72 5.21 5.58
C SER A 57 2.35 6.07 6.80
N VAL A 58 1.26 6.83 6.74
CA VAL A 58 0.72 7.58 7.90
C VAL A 58 0.47 6.66 9.10
N TYR A 59 0.05 5.41 8.88
CA TYR A 59 -0.19 4.46 9.98
C TYR A 59 1.11 4.06 10.67
N VAL A 60 2.16 3.82 9.91
CA VAL A 60 3.48 3.51 10.46
C VAL A 60 4.08 4.72 11.18
N ALA A 61 3.86 5.92 10.62
CA ALA A 61 4.44 7.15 11.14
C ALA A 61 3.79 7.64 12.43
N VAL A 62 2.44 7.62 12.52
CA VAL A 62 1.74 8.41 13.55
C VAL A 62 0.69 7.65 14.35
N TRP A 63 0.30 6.41 13.99
CA TRP A 63 -0.79 5.69 14.67
C TRP A 63 -0.65 5.66 16.19
N THR A 64 0.54 5.30 16.67
CA THR A 64 0.84 5.24 18.10
C THR A 64 0.69 6.61 18.76
N PHE A 65 1.34 7.61 18.20
CA PHE A 65 1.35 8.97 18.75
C PHE A 65 -0.02 9.63 18.69
N TRP A 66 -0.77 9.41 17.60
CA TRP A 66 -2.14 9.88 17.44
C TRP A 66 -3.08 9.25 18.45
N GLY A 67 -3.02 7.93 18.63
CA GLY A 67 -3.86 7.23 19.60
C GLY A 67 -3.61 7.69 21.03
N ILE A 68 -2.35 7.91 21.40
CA ILE A 68 -1.98 8.45 22.72
C ILE A 68 -2.44 9.90 22.86
N ALA A 69 -2.14 10.76 21.88
CA ALA A 69 -2.44 12.19 21.95
C ALA A 69 -3.94 12.48 21.94
N LYS A 70 -4.71 11.76 21.12
CA LYS A 70 -6.15 12.01 20.93
C LYS A 70 -7.04 11.31 21.95
N PHE A 71 -6.70 10.08 22.31
CA PHE A 71 -7.58 9.22 23.13
C PHE A 71 -6.95 8.79 24.46
N GLY A 72 -5.70 9.13 24.71
CA GLY A 72 -4.99 8.69 25.94
C GLY A 72 -4.74 7.17 25.95
N TRP A 73 -4.56 6.53 24.79
CA TRP A 73 -4.35 5.09 24.73
C TRP A 73 -3.09 4.65 25.44
N SER A 74 -3.17 3.54 26.17
CA SER A 74 -2.00 2.85 26.68
C SER A 74 -1.25 2.13 25.54
N GLU A 75 0.02 1.79 25.76
CA GLU A 75 0.81 1.00 24.82
C GLU A 75 0.12 -0.35 24.46
N GLY A 76 -0.52 -0.98 25.46
CA GLY A 76 -1.30 -2.21 25.22
C GLY A 76 -2.49 -1.99 24.30
N MET A 77 -3.19 -0.85 24.41
CA MET A 77 -4.30 -0.49 23.52
C MET A 77 -3.79 -0.22 22.10
N VAL A 78 -2.67 0.48 21.96
CA VAL A 78 -2.01 0.67 20.63
C VAL A 78 -1.68 -0.67 20.00
N GLY A 79 -1.05 -1.57 20.75
CA GLY A 79 -0.73 -2.92 20.26
C GLY A 79 -1.97 -3.71 19.84
N LEU A 80 -3.05 -3.65 20.64
CA LEU A 80 -4.31 -4.30 20.33
C LEU A 80 -4.93 -3.75 19.03
N THR A 81 -4.97 -2.44 18.86
CA THR A 81 -5.54 -1.81 17.65
C THR A 81 -4.73 -2.15 16.40
N LEU A 82 -3.40 -2.19 16.48
CA LEU A 82 -2.55 -2.64 15.37
C LEU A 82 -2.76 -4.12 15.03
N ALA A 83 -2.88 -4.98 16.05
CA ALA A 83 -3.17 -6.40 15.85
C ALA A 83 -4.55 -6.61 15.18
N MET A 84 -5.56 -5.87 15.64
CA MET A 84 -6.90 -5.92 15.03
C MET A 84 -6.92 -5.40 13.59
N PHE A 85 -6.20 -4.31 13.30
CA PHE A 85 -6.05 -3.81 11.95
C PHE A 85 -5.45 -4.87 11.02
N GLY A 86 -4.34 -5.49 11.43
CA GLY A 86 -3.72 -6.58 10.67
C GLY A 86 -4.63 -7.80 10.49
N LEU A 87 -5.38 -8.17 11.53
CA LEU A 87 -6.34 -9.27 11.48
C LEU A 87 -7.48 -8.98 10.50
N VAL A 88 -8.09 -7.80 10.59
CA VAL A 88 -9.21 -7.40 9.70
C VAL A 88 -8.76 -7.36 8.26
N THR A 89 -7.67 -6.65 7.93
CA THR A 89 -7.16 -6.55 6.56
C THR A 89 -6.74 -7.92 6.03
N GLY A 90 -6.07 -8.73 6.85
CA GLY A 90 -5.66 -10.09 6.49
C GLY A 90 -6.85 -11.02 6.23
N LEU A 91 -7.91 -10.96 7.05
CA LEU A 91 -9.14 -11.74 6.84
C LEU A 91 -9.84 -11.32 5.54
N PHE A 92 -10.01 -10.01 5.31
CA PHE A 92 -10.58 -9.52 4.04
C PHE A 92 -9.76 -10.00 2.84
N GLN A 93 -8.44 -9.88 2.92
CA GLN A 93 -7.56 -10.33 1.85
C GLN A 93 -7.67 -11.83 1.60
N ALA A 94 -7.64 -12.65 2.64
CA ALA A 94 -7.64 -14.11 2.52
C ALA A 94 -8.99 -14.68 2.06
N THR A 95 -10.11 -14.09 2.52
CA THR A 95 -11.43 -14.69 2.33
C THR A 95 -12.24 -14.03 1.21
N LEU A 96 -12.11 -12.73 1.00
CA LEU A 96 -12.99 -11.97 0.11
C LEU A 96 -12.33 -11.58 -1.21
N THR A 97 -10.98 -11.57 -1.33
CA THR A 97 -10.32 -11.19 -2.58
C THR A 97 -10.72 -12.08 -3.75
N GLY A 98 -10.66 -13.39 -3.57
CA GLY A 98 -11.02 -14.36 -4.63
C GLY A 98 -12.46 -14.20 -5.12
N PRO A 99 -13.48 -14.30 -4.25
CA PRO A 99 -14.89 -14.09 -4.61
C PRO A 99 -15.17 -12.72 -5.24
N ALA A 100 -14.54 -11.64 -4.71
CA ALA A 100 -14.72 -10.29 -5.26
C ALA A 100 -14.15 -10.18 -6.68
N VAL A 101 -12.95 -10.73 -6.91
CA VAL A 101 -12.32 -10.74 -8.25
C VAL A 101 -13.13 -11.58 -9.23
N ALA A 102 -13.63 -12.75 -8.82
CA ALA A 102 -14.47 -13.60 -9.67
C ALA A 102 -15.75 -12.90 -10.12
N ARG A 103 -16.34 -12.05 -9.27
CA ARG A 103 -17.59 -11.36 -9.55
C ARG A 103 -17.42 -10.01 -10.25
N PHE A 104 -16.41 -9.21 -9.86
CA PHE A 104 -16.27 -7.81 -10.27
C PHE A 104 -15.03 -7.56 -11.13
N GLY A 105 -14.09 -8.51 -11.17
CA GLY A 105 -12.78 -8.38 -11.81
C GLY A 105 -11.77 -7.62 -10.94
N GLU A 106 -10.48 -7.75 -11.30
CA GLU A 106 -9.37 -7.18 -10.51
C GLU A 106 -9.47 -5.66 -10.35
N TYR A 107 -9.75 -4.96 -11.44
CA TYR A 107 -9.81 -3.49 -11.43
C TYR A 107 -10.85 -2.92 -10.49
N ARG A 108 -12.07 -3.44 -10.54
CA ARG A 108 -13.16 -2.95 -9.70
C ARG A 108 -12.95 -3.33 -8.23
N THR A 109 -12.39 -4.51 -7.99
CA THR A 109 -12.09 -4.97 -6.62
C THR A 109 -10.99 -4.12 -6.00
N ALA A 110 -9.90 -3.84 -6.72
CA ALA A 110 -8.85 -2.94 -6.25
C ALA A 110 -9.37 -1.51 -6.04
N LEU A 111 -10.19 -0.99 -6.96
CA LEU A 111 -10.80 0.33 -6.82
C LEU A 111 -11.68 0.42 -5.58
N PHE A 112 -12.48 -0.60 -5.30
CA PHE A 112 -13.30 -0.66 -4.10
C PHE A 112 -12.44 -0.59 -2.84
N GLY A 113 -11.32 -1.34 -2.79
CA GLY A 113 -10.35 -1.27 -1.71
C GLY A 113 -9.78 0.14 -1.51
N LEU A 114 -9.38 0.81 -2.60
CA LEU A 114 -8.86 2.18 -2.56
C LEU A 114 -9.90 3.20 -2.08
N ILE A 115 -11.16 3.07 -2.50
CA ILE A 115 -12.25 3.93 -2.03
C ILE A 115 -12.50 3.72 -0.54
N CYS A 116 -12.59 2.47 -0.09
CA CYS A 116 -12.78 2.16 1.32
C CYS A 116 -11.62 2.69 2.17
N SER A 117 -10.37 2.53 1.71
CA SER A 117 -9.19 3.10 2.36
C SER A 117 -9.26 4.62 2.44
N THR A 118 -9.61 5.30 1.34
CA THR A 118 -9.75 6.77 1.32
C THR A 118 -10.76 7.26 2.37
N LEU A 119 -11.93 6.62 2.44
CA LEU A 119 -12.97 6.97 3.41
C LEU A 119 -12.56 6.66 4.84
N ALA A 120 -11.89 5.53 5.06
CA ALA A 120 -11.42 5.13 6.38
C ALA A 120 -10.33 6.10 6.91
N VAL A 121 -9.36 6.46 6.05
CA VAL A 121 -8.30 7.42 6.42
C VAL A 121 -8.89 8.78 6.80
N ALA A 122 -9.83 9.30 5.99
CA ALA A 122 -10.55 10.54 6.30
C ALA A 122 -11.31 10.40 7.63
N GLY A 123 -11.99 9.27 7.84
CA GLY A 123 -12.72 8.99 9.05
C GLY A 123 -11.86 8.93 10.32
N TYR A 124 -10.61 8.44 10.24
CA TYR A 124 -9.70 8.46 11.40
C TYR A 124 -9.38 9.89 11.86
N GLY A 125 -9.25 10.84 10.94
CA GLY A 125 -9.11 12.25 11.28
C GLY A 125 -10.31 12.79 12.09
N GLU A 126 -11.53 12.29 11.81
CA GLU A 126 -12.78 12.68 12.47
C GLU A 126 -13.15 11.78 13.67
N ALA A 127 -12.36 10.77 13.98
CA ALA A 127 -12.72 9.77 14.97
C ALA A 127 -12.82 10.41 16.38
N THR A 128 -13.94 10.16 17.06
CA THR A 128 -14.26 10.71 18.39
C THR A 128 -14.07 9.71 19.53
N GLY A 129 -13.79 8.44 19.22
CA GLY A 129 -13.59 7.40 20.21
C GLY A 129 -13.30 6.04 19.63
N LEU A 130 -12.98 5.08 20.51
CA LEU A 130 -12.56 3.74 20.14
C LEU A 130 -13.60 3.01 19.26
N ALA A 131 -14.89 3.13 19.57
CA ALA A 131 -15.94 2.47 18.79
C ALA A 131 -15.94 2.93 17.32
N MET A 132 -15.74 4.23 17.07
CA MET A 132 -15.64 4.76 15.71
C MET A 132 -14.36 4.25 15.02
N VAL A 133 -13.23 4.23 15.72
CA VAL A 133 -11.98 3.67 15.19
C VAL A 133 -12.15 2.21 14.77
N MET A 134 -12.82 1.39 15.60
CA MET A 134 -13.10 -0.02 15.29
C MET A 134 -14.02 -0.17 14.06
N GLY A 135 -15.06 0.65 13.96
CA GLY A 135 -15.93 0.69 12.78
C GLY A 135 -15.18 1.09 11.50
N LEU A 136 -14.29 2.07 11.60
CA LEU A 136 -13.42 2.49 10.51
C LEU A 136 -12.41 1.42 10.11
N MET A 137 -11.90 0.60 11.04
CA MET A 137 -11.05 -0.54 10.71
C MET A 137 -11.78 -1.59 9.86
N LEU A 138 -13.06 -1.84 10.12
CA LEU A 138 -13.87 -2.72 9.27
C LEU A 138 -14.05 -2.14 7.87
N LEU A 139 -14.35 -0.83 7.77
CA LEU A 139 -14.42 -0.13 6.49
C LEU A 139 -13.07 -0.16 5.75
N HIS A 140 -11.96 -0.16 6.49
CA HIS A 140 -10.61 -0.20 5.95
C HIS A 140 -10.19 -1.59 5.43
N GLY A 141 -10.82 -2.66 5.92
CA GLY A 141 -10.47 -4.05 5.58
C GLY A 141 -10.24 -4.31 4.09
N PRO A 142 -11.10 -3.80 3.17
CA PRO A 142 -10.92 -3.97 1.72
C PRO A 142 -9.65 -3.37 1.14
N GLU A 143 -8.91 -2.51 1.84
CA GLU A 143 -7.58 -2.04 1.41
C GLU A 143 -6.64 -3.22 1.11
N GLY A 144 -6.77 -4.32 1.84
CA GLY A 144 -6.01 -5.55 1.61
C GLY A 144 -6.07 -6.09 0.17
N PHE A 145 -7.06 -5.66 -0.63
CA PHE A 145 -7.17 -6.03 -2.04
C PHE A 145 -6.21 -5.24 -2.95
N ALA A 146 -5.88 -4.00 -2.59
CA ALA A 146 -5.22 -3.06 -3.50
C ALA A 146 -3.84 -3.55 -3.95
N HIS A 147 -2.94 -3.84 -3.02
CA HIS A 147 -1.56 -4.23 -3.34
C HIS A 147 -1.47 -5.53 -4.16
N PRO A 148 -2.07 -6.67 -3.75
CA PRO A 148 -1.96 -7.92 -4.51
C PRO A 148 -2.61 -7.81 -5.89
N LEU A 149 -3.71 -7.09 -6.04
CA LEU A 149 -4.37 -6.94 -7.33
C LEU A 149 -3.61 -6.01 -8.28
N MET A 150 -3.06 -4.89 -7.79
CA MET A 150 -2.17 -4.05 -8.61
C MET A 150 -0.91 -4.81 -9.03
N THR A 151 -0.34 -5.63 -8.15
CA THR A 151 0.79 -6.50 -8.49
C THR A 151 0.42 -7.53 -9.54
N SER A 152 -0.75 -8.19 -9.40
CA SER A 152 -1.27 -9.13 -10.42
C SER A 152 -1.45 -8.46 -11.78
N MET A 153 -2.02 -7.26 -11.82
CA MET A 153 -2.18 -6.51 -13.07
C MET A 153 -0.84 -6.13 -13.69
N LEU A 154 0.17 -5.78 -12.89
CA LEU A 154 1.51 -5.47 -13.36
C LEU A 154 2.23 -6.68 -13.92
N THR A 155 2.15 -7.84 -13.25
CA THR A 155 2.79 -9.08 -13.73
C THR A 155 2.23 -9.55 -15.07
N LYS A 156 0.95 -9.30 -15.35
CA LYS A 156 0.34 -9.61 -16.65
C LYS A 156 0.84 -8.74 -17.80
N LYS A 157 1.46 -7.60 -17.51
CA LYS A 157 1.97 -6.66 -18.53
C LYS A 157 3.40 -6.97 -18.97
N VAL A 158 4.08 -7.86 -18.29
CA VAL A 158 5.49 -8.20 -18.58
C VAL A 158 5.66 -9.68 -18.87
N PRO A 159 6.61 -10.08 -19.74
CA PRO A 159 6.89 -11.48 -20.01
C PRO A 159 7.52 -12.16 -18.78
N GLU A 160 7.43 -13.48 -18.71
CA GLU A 160 7.93 -14.30 -17.59
C GLU A 160 9.39 -14.00 -17.21
N ASN A 161 10.23 -13.75 -18.21
CA ASN A 161 11.66 -13.48 -18.03
C ASN A 161 11.98 -12.05 -17.54
N ALA A 162 10.99 -11.15 -17.43
CA ALA A 162 11.13 -9.79 -16.87
C ALA A 162 10.43 -9.62 -15.52
N GLN A 163 9.77 -10.65 -15.00
CA GLN A 163 9.03 -10.57 -13.74
C GLN A 163 9.92 -10.28 -12.52
N GLY A 164 11.14 -10.80 -12.49
CA GLY A 164 12.11 -10.49 -11.45
C GLY A 164 12.52 -9.01 -11.43
N GLU A 165 12.76 -8.42 -12.61
CA GLU A 165 13.04 -6.98 -12.75
C GLU A 165 11.84 -6.15 -12.31
N LEU A 166 10.62 -6.56 -12.68
CA LEU A 166 9.39 -5.90 -12.26
C LEU A 166 9.21 -5.93 -10.74
N GLN A 167 9.36 -7.09 -10.10
CA GLN A 167 9.22 -7.22 -8.65
C GLN A 167 10.29 -6.39 -7.90
N GLY A 168 11.53 -6.38 -8.40
CA GLY A 168 12.58 -5.51 -7.88
C GLY A 168 12.21 -4.01 -7.99
N GLY A 169 11.66 -3.60 -9.13
CA GLY A 169 11.20 -2.24 -9.36
C GLY A 169 10.02 -1.84 -8.48
N ILE A 170 9.01 -2.72 -8.36
CA ILE A 170 7.87 -2.51 -7.45
C ILE A 170 8.38 -2.33 -6.02
N SER A 171 9.25 -3.23 -5.54
CA SER A 171 9.82 -3.15 -4.18
C SER A 171 10.61 -1.85 -3.97
N ALA A 172 11.39 -1.42 -4.96
CA ALA A 172 12.14 -0.17 -4.87
C ALA A 172 11.22 1.05 -4.75
N ILE A 173 10.19 1.16 -5.59
CA ILE A 173 9.22 2.27 -5.55
C ILE A 173 8.43 2.26 -4.24
N THR A 174 7.90 1.11 -3.82
CA THR A 174 7.06 1.01 -2.63
C THR A 174 7.84 1.29 -1.36
N ASN A 175 9.08 0.77 -1.24
CA ASN A 175 9.94 1.05 -0.09
C ASN A 175 10.39 2.52 -0.02
N LEU A 176 10.75 3.11 -1.18
CA LEU A 176 11.10 4.53 -1.24
C LEU A 176 9.89 5.41 -0.88
N ALA A 177 8.71 5.09 -1.41
CA ALA A 177 7.46 5.81 -1.09
C ALA A 177 7.11 5.70 0.39
N MET A 178 7.24 4.49 0.98
CA MET A 178 7.01 4.26 2.40
C MET A 178 7.99 5.06 3.27
N LEU A 179 9.30 5.07 2.92
CA LEU A 179 10.31 5.85 3.62
C LEU A 179 10.00 7.35 3.59
N LEU A 180 9.77 7.88 2.39
CA LEU A 180 9.47 9.31 2.21
C LEU A 180 8.17 9.70 2.91
N GLY A 181 7.13 8.88 2.80
CA GLY A 181 5.85 9.12 3.43
C GLY A 181 5.93 9.04 4.97
N THR A 182 6.67 8.07 5.52
CA THR A 182 6.86 7.97 6.99
C THR A 182 7.51 9.24 7.54
N VAL A 183 8.58 9.71 6.90
CA VAL A 183 9.24 10.97 7.30
C VAL A 183 8.29 12.16 7.14
N PHE A 184 7.59 12.25 6.01
CA PHE A 184 6.67 13.33 5.71
C PHE A 184 5.52 13.43 6.76
N PHE A 185 4.83 12.32 7.04
CA PHE A 185 3.74 12.32 8.01
C PHE A 185 4.21 12.51 9.46
N ALA A 186 5.39 11.99 9.81
CA ALA A 186 6.00 12.26 11.11
C ALA A 186 6.30 13.75 11.30
N LEU A 187 6.83 14.42 10.28
CA LEU A 187 7.09 15.87 10.31
C LEU A 187 5.79 16.68 10.39
N ILE A 188 4.74 16.30 9.66
CA ILE A 188 3.41 16.94 9.77
C ILE A 188 2.90 16.79 11.20
N PHE A 189 2.91 15.59 11.75
CA PHE A 189 2.43 15.34 13.10
C PHE A 189 3.23 16.17 14.13
N ALA A 190 4.55 16.12 14.05
CA ALA A 190 5.43 16.89 14.95
C ALA A 190 5.17 18.40 14.84
N HIS A 191 4.95 18.91 13.61
CA HIS A 191 4.67 20.31 13.38
C HIS A 191 3.36 20.76 14.03
N PHE A 192 2.28 20.00 13.87
CA PHE A 192 0.97 20.36 14.41
C PHE A 192 0.78 20.00 15.90
N MET A 193 1.67 19.20 16.47
CA MET A 193 1.70 18.88 17.91
C MET A 193 2.77 19.67 18.68
N ALA A 194 3.49 20.60 18.03
CA ALA A 194 4.55 21.37 18.66
C ALA A 194 3.99 22.26 19.79
N PRO A 195 4.67 22.32 20.97
CA PRO A 195 4.27 23.20 22.08
C PRO A 195 4.22 24.67 21.65
N GLY A 196 3.25 25.42 22.18
CA GLY A 196 3.13 26.86 21.95
C GLY A 196 2.43 27.26 20.65
N ARG A 197 1.87 26.32 19.88
CA ARG A 197 1.01 26.64 18.74
C ARG A 197 -0.40 27.01 19.17
N GLU A 198 -0.98 28.00 18.52
CA GLU A 198 -2.37 28.41 18.72
C GLU A 198 -3.36 27.30 18.37
N TRP A 199 -3.03 26.51 17.34
CA TRP A 199 -3.83 25.36 16.92
C TRP A 199 -2.99 24.08 16.93
N GLN A 200 -3.35 23.14 17.78
CA GLN A 200 -2.77 21.82 17.86
C GLN A 200 -3.82 20.78 17.45
N SER A 201 -3.48 19.89 16.54
CA SER A 201 -4.35 18.79 16.15
C SER A 201 -3.53 17.57 15.76
N PRO A 202 -3.77 16.42 16.40
CA PRO A 202 -3.15 15.16 16.02
C PRO A 202 -3.69 14.60 14.69
N ASP A 203 -4.79 15.15 14.18
CA ASP A 203 -5.55 14.61 13.06
C ASP A 203 -5.06 15.05 11.67
N VAL A 204 -4.28 16.13 11.61
CA VAL A 204 -3.86 16.75 10.33
C VAL A 204 -3.12 15.76 9.44
N ALA A 205 -2.29 14.89 10.01
CA ALA A 205 -1.59 13.86 9.23
C ALA A 205 -2.58 12.91 8.51
N TYR A 206 -3.71 12.56 9.14
CA TYR A 206 -4.75 11.74 8.53
C TYR A 206 -5.52 12.48 7.43
N TRP A 207 -5.83 13.76 7.62
CA TRP A 207 -6.49 14.55 6.58
C TRP A 207 -5.61 14.72 5.34
N VAL A 208 -4.32 14.98 5.54
CA VAL A 208 -3.35 15.06 4.44
C VAL A 208 -3.22 13.71 3.74
N SER A 209 -3.14 12.61 4.50
CA SER A 209 -3.09 11.26 3.95
C SER A 209 -4.37 10.93 3.16
N ALA A 210 -5.55 11.32 3.67
CA ALA A 210 -6.82 11.15 2.95
C ALA A 210 -6.81 11.88 1.61
N GLY A 211 -6.25 13.10 1.56
CA GLY A 211 -6.04 13.84 0.31
C GLY A 211 -5.13 13.10 -0.67
N CYS A 212 -3.99 12.59 -0.19
CA CYS A 212 -3.08 11.77 -1.00
C CYS A 212 -3.75 10.49 -1.50
N MET A 213 -4.53 9.82 -0.64
CA MET A 213 -5.26 8.61 -1.01
C MET A 213 -6.38 8.89 -2.01
N ALA A 214 -7.08 10.02 -1.88
CA ALA A 214 -8.08 10.46 -2.86
C ALA A 214 -7.46 10.71 -4.25
N VAL A 215 -6.27 11.35 -4.29
CA VAL A 215 -5.49 11.51 -5.52
C VAL A 215 -5.10 10.15 -6.10
N THR A 216 -4.60 9.24 -5.27
CA THR A 216 -4.26 7.87 -5.66
C THR A 216 -5.44 7.15 -6.29
N THR A 217 -6.59 7.21 -5.61
CA THR A 217 -7.85 6.60 -6.09
C THR A 217 -8.31 7.21 -7.40
N GLY A 218 -8.24 8.55 -7.53
CA GLY A 218 -8.58 9.26 -8.76
C GLY A 218 -7.68 8.88 -9.94
N LEU A 219 -6.37 8.83 -9.73
CA LEU A 219 -5.40 8.40 -10.75
C LEU A 219 -5.66 6.95 -11.17
N TYR A 220 -5.92 6.06 -10.21
CA TYR A 220 -6.26 4.67 -10.49
C TYR A 220 -7.54 4.57 -11.36
N MET A 221 -8.58 5.34 -11.06
CA MET A 221 -9.80 5.38 -11.87
C MET A 221 -9.54 5.83 -13.32
N VAL A 222 -8.67 6.84 -13.51
CA VAL A 222 -8.32 7.32 -14.86
C VAL A 222 -7.58 6.23 -15.65
N LEU A 223 -6.63 5.53 -15.02
CA LEU A 223 -5.91 4.43 -15.66
C LEU A 223 -6.85 3.28 -16.04
N ALA A 224 -7.76 2.90 -15.13
CA ALA A 224 -8.73 1.84 -15.38
C ALA A 224 -9.68 2.13 -16.55
N ARG A 225 -9.99 3.41 -16.81
CA ARG A 225 -10.79 3.80 -17.98
C ARG A 225 -10.03 3.67 -19.29
N ARG A 226 -8.73 4.01 -19.30
CA ARG A 226 -7.89 3.94 -20.51
C ARG A 226 -7.62 2.52 -20.99
N GLU A 227 -7.68 1.53 -20.11
CA GLU A 227 -7.47 0.12 -20.48
C GLU A 227 -8.73 -0.56 -21.01
N LYS A 228 -9.89 0.10 -20.94
CA LYS A 228 -11.17 -0.43 -21.46
C LYS A 228 -11.57 0.13 -22.80
N GLY A 229 -10.95 1.20 -23.27
CA GLY A 229 -11.15 1.80 -24.58
C GLY A 229 -10.03 1.43 -25.54
#